data_45841e4422aafb9818eaece70ccfe881
#
_entry.id   45841e4422aafb9818eaece70ccfe881
#
_cell.length_a   1.000
_cell.length_b   1.000
_cell.length_c   1.000
_cell.angle_alpha   90.00
_cell.angle_beta   90.00
_cell.angle_gamma   90.00
#
_symmetry.space_group_name_H-M   'P 1'
#
loop_
_entity.id
_entity.type
_entity.pdbx_description
1 polymer ?
#
loop_
_entity_poly.entity_id
_entity_poly.type
_entity_poly.pdbx_seq_one_letter_code
_entity_poly.pdbx_strand_id
1 'polypeptide(L)'
;MPVRKTPRSAAGDTSARNPILLHLLPFLHYLEAECGLARNTVHAYSSDLKQFAGWYQDHGPANPNEITLQILTSYIHELRKRELAATTVARHLVAVRMLFRYMVLEGLLEKSIAESLSSPKLWQYLPKVLGPAAVERLLNSPDQSDRFRLRDRALLCLLYATGCRASEVTNLRLSKVFLDERYARCIGKGNKERIVGLNPVAVLAIEAWIEGERSKLVREGDEPWLLLNARGKQLSRISVWGIVKKYAERVGCGEGVSPHTLRHSFATHMLAGGAEIRALQEMLGHASISTTQIYTHVEHSRLKAIHSKCHPRG
;
A
#
# COMPACT_ATOMS: atom_id res chain seq x y z
N MET A 1 -65.13 3.71 28.38
CA MET A 1 -64.74 3.81 26.94
C MET A 1 -63.24 3.70 26.83
N PRO A 2 -62.65 2.67 26.23
CA PRO A 2 -61.20 2.53 26.11
C PRO A 2 -60.68 3.25 24.85
N VAL A 3 -59.61 4.02 25.02
CA VAL A 3 -58.91 4.77 23.99
C VAL A 3 -58.20 3.79 23.05
N ARG A 4 -58.51 3.85 21.76
CA ARG A 4 -57.86 3.11 20.67
C ARG A 4 -56.41 3.59 20.51
N LYS A 5 -55.47 2.71 20.75
CA LYS A 5 -54.04 2.88 20.35
C LYS A 5 -53.96 2.72 18.83
N THR A 6 -53.50 3.74 18.15
CA THR A 6 -53.10 3.70 16.74
C THR A 6 -51.87 2.78 16.60
N PRO A 7 -51.78 1.94 15.55
CA PRO A 7 -50.62 1.09 15.33
C PRO A 7 -49.44 1.96 14.91
N ARG A 8 -48.28 1.73 15.56
CA ARG A 8 -46.98 2.23 15.12
C ARG A 8 -46.68 1.70 13.71
N SER A 9 -46.44 2.62 12.78
CA SER A 9 -45.99 2.30 11.45
C SER A 9 -44.71 1.46 11.54
N ALA A 10 -44.72 0.31 10.88
CA ALA A 10 -43.54 -0.55 10.72
C ALA A 10 -42.40 0.26 10.09
N ALA A 11 -41.24 0.25 10.73
CA ALA A 11 -39.99 0.69 10.12
C ALA A 11 -39.75 -0.22 8.93
N GLY A 12 -40.08 0.22 7.73
CA GLY A 12 -39.84 -0.49 6.48
C GLY A 12 -38.36 -0.67 6.29
N ASP A 13 -38.01 -1.85 5.87
CA ASP A 13 -36.68 -2.30 5.47
C ASP A 13 -36.02 -1.31 4.48
N THR A 14 -35.18 -0.44 5.00
CA THR A 14 -34.50 0.62 4.23
C THR A 14 -33.45 0.07 3.27
N SER A 15 -33.05 -1.22 3.38
CA SER A 15 -32.07 -1.85 2.51
C SER A 15 -32.64 -2.17 1.11
N ALA A 16 -33.94 -2.37 1.01
CA ALA A 16 -34.63 -2.71 -0.25
C ALA A 16 -34.81 -1.50 -1.22
N ARG A 17 -34.43 -0.30 -0.80
CA ARG A 17 -34.63 0.93 -1.60
C ARG A 17 -33.35 1.55 -2.18
N ASN A 18 -32.15 1.05 -1.84
CA ASN A 18 -30.92 1.61 -2.35
C ASN A 18 -30.35 0.72 -3.48
N PRO A 19 -30.54 1.12 -4.76
CA PRO A 19 -30.08 0.32 -5.89
C PRO A 19 -28.57 0.14 -5.93
N ILE A 20 -27.80 1.05 -5.35
CA ILE A 20 -26.35 0.95 -5.27
C ILE A 20 -25.91 -0.18 -4.33
N LEU A 21 -26.56 -0.27 -3.15
CA LEU A 21 -26.24 -1.34 -2.18
C LEU A 21 -26.64 -2.72 -2.71
N LEU A 22 -27.76 -2.81 -3.43
CA LEU A 22 -28.22 -4.07 -4.00
C LEU A 22 -27.20 -4.69 -4.95
N HIS A 23 -26.52 -3.86 -5.76
CA HIS A 23 -25.56 -4.32 -6.76
C HIS A 23 -24.09 -4.29 -6.27
N LEU A 24 -23.85 -3.83 -5.05
CA LEU A 24 -22.48 -3.68 -4.53
C LEU A 24 -21.76 -5.02 -4.39
N LEU A 25 -22.39 -6.03 -3.78
CA LEU A 25 -21.75 -7.33 -3.55
C LEU A 25 -21.46 -8.08 -4.86
N PRO A 26 -22.42 -8.23 -5.81
CA PRO A 26 -22.14 -8.79 -7.13
C PRO A 26 -21.01 -8.06 -7.86
N PHE A 27 -20.99 -6.72 -7.82
CA PHE A 27 -19.92 -5.93 -8.41
C PHE A 27 -18.54 -6.22 -7.80
N LEU A 28 -18.43 -6.35 -6.48
CA LEU A 28 -17.16 -6.68 -5.83
C LEU A 28 -16.65 -8.06 -6.22
N HIS A 29 -17.54 -9.04 -6.39
CA HIS A 29 -17.21 -10.36 -6.92
C HIS A 29 -16.73 -10.27 -8.38
N TYR A 30 -17.40 -9.50 -9.23
CA TYR A 30 -16.98 -9.23 -10.60
C TYR A 30 -15.56 -8.63 -10.65
N LEU A 31 -15.24 -7.66 -9.78
CA LEU A 31 -13.91 -7.06 -9.70
C LEU A 31 -12.81 -8.09 -9.30
N GLU A 32 -13.15 -9.02 -8.41
CA GLU A 32 -12.19 -10.03 -7.94
C GLU A 32 -12.04 -11.17 -8.96
N ALA A 33 -13.15 -11.70 -9.46
CA ALA A 33 -13.18 -12.88 -10.31
C ALA A 33 -12.88 -12.58 -11.78
N GLU A 34 -13.52 -11.55 -12.35
CA GLU A 34 -13.42 -11.25 -13.79
C GLU A 34 -12.32 -10.22 -14.09
N CYS A 35 -12.24 -9.14 -13.28
CA CYS A 35 -11.24 -8.11 -13.48
C CYS A 35 -9.88 -8.44 -12.86
N GLY A 36 -9.75 -9.49 -12.06
CA GLY A 36 -8.50 -9.89 -11.41
C GLY A 36 -7.88 -8.83 -10.50
N LEU A 37 -8.70 -7.94 -9.91
CA LEU A 37 -8.21 -6.90 -9.03
C LEU A 37 -7.68 -7.46 -7.70
N ALA A 38 -6.60 -6.87 -7.20
CA ALA A 38 -6.05 -7.26 -5.90
C ALA A 38 -7.05 -6.97 -4.77
N ARG A 39 -7.14 -7.87 -3.77
CA ARG A 39 -8.03 -7.77 -2.61
C ARG A 39 -8.01 -6.39 -1.93
N ASN A 40 -6.84 -5.77 -1.77
CA ASN A 40 -6.73 -4.44 -1.18
C ASN A 40 -7.42 -3.36 -2.03
N THR A 41 -7.41 -3.48 -3.36
CA THR A 41 -8.10 -2.57 -4.28
C THR A 41 -9.61 -2.78 -4.17
N VAL A 42 -10.06 -4.03 -4.16
CA VAL A 42 -11.48 -4.38 -3.97
C VAL A 42 -11.98 -3.86 -2.61
N HIS A 43 -11.20 -4.03 -1.55
CA HIS A 43 -11.50 -3.49 -0.22
C HIS A 43 -11.63 -1.96 -0.21
N ALA A 44 -10.71 -1.25 -0.87
CA ALA A 44 -10.75 0.19 -0.97
C ALA A 44 -12.01 0.66 -1.73
N TYR A 45 -12.31 0.02 -2.87
CA TYR A 45 -13.52 0.32 -3.64
C TYR A 45 -14.80 -0.02 -2.88
N SER A 46 -14.82 -1.14 -2.14
CA SER A 46 -15.95 -1.47 -1.26
C SER A 46 -16.23 -0.38 -0.23
N SER A 47 -15.18 0.14 0.42
CA SER A 47 -15.31 1.25 1.38
C SER A 47 -15.82 2.53 0.72
N ASP A 48 -15.26 2.90 -0.43
CA ASP A 48 -15.64 4.09 -1.18
C ASP A 48 -17.11 4.01 -1.67
N LEU A 49 -17.51 2.85 -2.18
CA LEU A 49 -18.85 2.64 -2.70
C LEU A 49 -19.92 2.52 -1.60
N LYS A 50 -19.58 2.03 -0.41
CA LYS A 50 -20.47 2.10 0.76
C LYS A 50 -20.74 3.54 1.16
N GLN A 51 -19.74 4.41 1.12
CA GLN A 51 -19.91 5.83 1.38
C GLN A 51 -20.76 6.50 0.27
N PHE A 52 -20.51 6.14 -0.99
CA PHE A 52 -21.32 6.60 -2.11
C PHE A 52 -22.79 6.15 -1.96
N ALA A 53 -23.03 4.89 -1.63
CA ALA A 53 -24.37 4.35 -1.43
C ALA A 53 -25.11 5.05 -0.29
N GLY A 54 -24.44 5.33 0.84
CA GLY A 54 -25.02 6.12 1.93
C GLY A 54 -25.44 7.52 1.48
N TRP A 55 -24.57 8.21 0.75
CA TRP A 55 -24.89 9.52 0.20
C TRP A 55 -26.02 9.44 -0.86
N TYR A 56 -26.00 8.41 -1.72
CA TYR A 56 -26.99 8.18 -2.76
C TYR A 56 -28.39 7.95 -2.19
N GLN A 57 -28.51 7.34 -1.02
CA GLN A 57 -29.78 7.12 -0.32
C GLN A 57 -30.56 8.42 -0.11
N ASP A 58 -29.85 9.51 0.19
CA ASP A 58 -30.46 10.80 0.52
C ASP A 58 -30.59 11.74 -0.69
N HIS A 59 -29.79 11.53 -1.74
CA HIS A 59 -29.62 12.47 -2.85
C HIS A 59 -29.87 11.87 -4.23
N GLY A 60 -29.86 10.54 -4.33
CA GLY A 60 -30.04 9.84 -5.61
C GLY A 60 -31.50 9.56 -5.94
N PRO A 61 -31.82 9.38 -7.22
CA PRO A 61 -33.15 8.95 -7.65
C PRO A 61 -33.41 7.48 -7.28
N ALA A 62 -34.67 7.10 -7.13
CA ALA A 62 -35.04 5.69 -6.89
C ALA A 62 -34.66 4.78 -8.07
N ASN A 63 -34.81 5.30 -9.31
CA ASN A 63 -34.39 4.63 -10.52
C ASN A 63 -32.99 5.11 -10.93
N PRO A 64 -31.94 4.25 -10.95
CA PRO A 64 -30.60 4.65 -11.34
C PRO A 64 -30.45 5.20 -12.76
N ASN A 65 -31.37 4.90 -13.68
CA ASN A 65 -31.39 5.48 -15.04
C ASN A 65 -31.69 6.99 -15.05
N GLU A 66 -32.28 7.50 -13.98
CA GLU A 66 -32.60 8.93 -13.84
C GLU A 66 -31.47 9.75 -13.20
N ILE A 67 -30.35 9.09 -12.87
CA ILE A 67 -29.22 9.80 -12.29
C ILE A 67 -28.62 10.79 -13.32
N THR A 68 -28.34 12.00 -12.85
CA THR A 68 -27.79 13.05 -13.69
C THR A 68 -26.33 13.31 -13.36
N LEU A 69 -25.60 13.91 -14.31
CA LEU A 69 -24.24 14.37 -14.08
C LEU A 69 -24.17 15.38 -12.92
N GLN A 70 -25.20 16.20 -12.77
CA GLN A 70 -25.28 17.17 -11.68
C GLN A 70 -25.34 16.50 -10.31
N ILE A 71 -26.13 15.43 -10.16
CA ILE A 71 -26.19 14.64 -8.92
C ILE A 71 -24.81 14.04 -8.62
N LEU A 72 -24.15 13.40 -9.58
CA LEU A 72 -22.83 12.84 -9.38
C LEU A 72 -21.76 13.90 -9.07
N THR A 73 -21.87 15.09 -9.67
CA THR A 73 -20.98 16.21 -9.38
C THR A 73 -21.19 16.74 -7.95
N SER A 74 -22.42 16.75 -7.43
CA SER A 74 -22.68 17.14 -6.05
C SER A 74 -22.06 16.16 -5.05
N TYR A 75 -21.97 14.86 -5.36
CA TYR A 75 -21.22 13.90 -4.56
C TYR A 75 -19.73 14.25 -4.47
N ILE A 76 -19.12 14.63 -5.60
CA ILE A 76 -17.72 15.05 -5.62
C ILE A 76 -17.52 16.29 -4.75
N HIS A 77 -18.46 17.23 -4.82
CA HIS A 77 -18.42 18.43 -4.00
C HIS A 77 -18.50 18.11 -2.51
N GLU A 78 -19.36 17.16 -2.13
CA GLU A 78 -19.46 16.65 -0.77
C GLU A 78 -18.16 15.99 -0.29
N LEU A 79 -17.49 15.17 -1.11
CA LEU A 79 -16.19 14.59 -0.78
C LEU A 79 -15.10 15.65 -0.55
N ARG A 80 -15.15 16.76 -1.33
CA ARG A 80 -14.23 17.89 -1.16
C ARG A 80 -14.52 18.67 0.11
N LYS A 81 -15.78 18.89 0.47
CA LYS A 81 -16.15 19.52 1.75
C LYS A 81 -15.65 18.76 2.97
N ARG A 82 -15.52 17.44 2.86
CA ARG A 82 -14.92 16.58 3.90
C ARG A 82 -13.41 16.63 3.94
N GLU A 83 -12.78 17.52 3.18
CA GLU A 83 -11.31 17.72 3.12
C GLU A 83 -10.53 16.45 2.80
N LEU A 84 -11.13 15.52 2.06
CA LEU A 84 -10.45 14.30 1.65
C LEU A 84 -9.30 14.63 0.67
N ALA A 85 -8.20 13.89 0.80
CA ALA A 85 -7.07 14.02 -0.12
C ALA A 85 -7.53 13.82 -1.58
N ALA A 86 -6.97 14.61 -2.52
CA ALA A 86 -7.32 14.57 -3.94
C ALA A 86 -7.20 13.16 -4.55
N THR A 87 -6.21 12.38 -4.10
CA THR A 87 -6.03 10.96 -4.48
C THR A 87 -7.18 10.07 -4.00
N THR A 88 -7.72 10.35 -2.81
CA THR A 88 -8.89 9.64 -2.28
C THR A 88 -10.13 9.97 -3.09
N VAL A 89 -10.37 11.26 -3.39
CA VAL A 89 -11.49 11.69 -4.24
C VAL A 89 -11.39 11.06 -5.62
N ALA A 90 -10.19 11.03 -6.23
CA ALA A 90 -9.99 10.38 -7.53
C ALA A 90 -10.30 8.87 -7.46
N ARG A 91 -9.95 8.18 -6.37
CA ARG A 91 -10.27 6.75 -6.19
C ARG A 91 -11.78 6.52 -6.07
N HIS A 92 -12.49 7.33 -5.31
CA HIS A 92 -13.97 7.30 -5.24
C HIS A 92 -14.60 7.40 -6.64
N LEU A 93 -14.12 8.34 -7.45
CA LEU A 93 -14.60 8.52 -8.82
C LEU A 93 -14.34 7.30 -9.70
N VAL A 94 -13.16 6.70 -9.60
CA VAL A 94 -12.85 5.46 -10.33
C VAL A 94 -13.78 4.34 -9.89
N ALA A 95 -13.98 4.16 -8.59
CA ALA A 95 -14.87 3.13 -8.06
C ALA A 95 -16.32 3.32 -8.54
N VAL A 96 -16.84 4.56 -8.50
CA VAL A 96 -18.20 4.88 -8.99
C VAL A 96 -18.31 4.61 -10.50
N ARG A 97 -17.34 5.06 -11.32
CA ARG A 97 -17.34 4.76 -12.77
C ARG A 97 -17.36 3.27 -13.05
N MET A 98 -16.53 2.50 -12.36
CA MET A 98 -16.49 1.05 -12.56
C MET A 98 -17.81 0.38 -12.16
N LEU A 99 -18.46 0.82 -11.08
CA LEU A 99 -19.78 0.33 -10.70
C LEU A 99 -20.82 0.64 -11.78
N PHE A 100 -20.87 1.88 -12.29
CA PHE A 100 -21.83 2.25 -13.33
C PHE A 100 -21.59 1.52 -14.65
N ARG A 101 -20.31 1.25 -15.02
CA ARG A 101 -19.99 0.38 -16.17
C ARG A 101 -20.50 -1.03 -15.98
N TYR A 102 -20.29 -1.60 -14.80
CA TYR A 102 -20.80 -2.91 -14.44
C TYR A 102 -22.34 -2.95 -14.54
N MET A 103 -23.02 -1.93 -14.01
CA MET A 103 -24.48 -1.86 -14.11
C MET A 103 -24.98 -1.77 -15.56
N VAL A 104 -24.25 -1.12 -16.47
CA VAL A 104 -24.54 -1.13 -17.91
C VAL A 104 -24.30 -2.52 -18.51
N LEU A 105 -23.18 -3.17 -18.12
CA LEU A 105 -22.84 -4.53 -18.59
C LEU A 105 -23.92 -5.55 -18.21
N GLU A 106 -24.47 -5.43 -17.01
CA GLU A 106 -25.57 -6.27 -16.50
C GLU A 106 -26.97 -5.87 -17.01
N GLY A 107 -27.06 -4.86 -17.90
CA GLY A 107 -28.33 -4.38 -18.45
C GLY A 107 -29.21 -3.62 -17.43
N LEU A 108 -28.66 -3.20 -16.30
CA LEU A 108 -29.35 -2.45 -15.23
C LEU A 108 -29.45 -0.95 -15.54
N LEU A 109 -28.55 -0.48 -16.40
CA LEU A 109 -28.50 0.90 -16.90
C LEU A 109 -28.39 0.88 -18.43
N GLU A 110 -29.05 1.82 -19.07
CA GLU A 110 -28.93 2.02 -20.54
C GLU A 110 -27.57 2.61 -20.92
N LYS A 111 -27.06 3.51 -20.09
CA LYS A 111 -25.75 4.19 -20.29
C LYS A 111 -25.12 4.61 -18.98
N SER A 112 -23.77 4.67 -18.97
CA SER A 112 -23.03 5.17 -17.81
C SER A 112 -22.81 6.68 -17.90
N ILE A 113 -23.61 7.45 -17.17
CA ILE A 113 -23.43 8.91 -17.04
C ILE A 113 -22.15 9.25 -16.26
N ALA A 114 -21.65 8.32 -15.44
CA ALA A 114 -20.45 8.49 -14.63
C ALA A 114 -19.17 8.63 -15.49
N GLU A 115 -19.18 8.22 -16.74
CA GLU A 115 -18.05 8.43 -17.67
C GLU A 115 -17.78 9.92 -17.94
N SER A 116 -18.82 10.75 -17.89
CA SER A 116 -18.70 12.20 -18.09
C SER A 116 -18.14 12.95 -16.87
N LEU A 117 -17.94 12.26 -15.73
CA LEU A 117 -17.32 12.87 -14.56
C LEU A 117 -15.85 13.21 -14.85
N SER A 118 -15.46 14.46 -14.70
CA SER A 118 -14.07 14.86 -14.79
C SER A 118 -13.30 14.43 -13.53
N SER A 119 -12.20 13.71 -13.70
CA SER A 119 -11.29 13.47 -12.57
C SER A 119 -10.65 14.79 -12.13
N PRO A 120 -10.53 15.03 -10.81
CA PRO A 120 -9.73 16.14 -10.34
C PRO A 120 -8.35 16.06 -11.00
N LYS A 121 -7.84 17.18 -11.53
CA LYS A 121 -6.43 17.26 -11.92
C LYS A 121 -5.61 16.97 -10.66
N LEU A 122 -5.08 15.77 -10.57
CA LEU A 122 -4.10 15.44 -9.53
C LEU A 122 -2.88 16.30 -9.83
N TRP A 123 -2.60 17.27 -8.99
CA TRP A 123 -1.28 17.88 -8.97
C TRP A 123 -0.31 16.72 -8.76
N GLN A 124 0.53 16.48 -9.75
CA GLN A 124 1.62 15.52 -9.59
C GLN A 124 2.57 16.17 -8.58
N TYR A 125 2.36 15.87 -7.29
CA TYR A 125 3.41 16.09 -6.31
C TYR A 125 4.62 15.31 -6.80
N LEU A 126 5.67 16.01 -7.18
CA LEU A 126 6.96 15.37 -7.45
C LEU A 126 7.27 14.53 -6.20
N PRO A 127 7.45 13.21 -6.35
CA PRO A 127 7.70 12.37 -5.20
C PRO A 127 8.92 12.88 -4.45
N LYS A 128 8.80 13.05 -3.14
CA LYS A 128 9.89 13.51 -2.30
C LYS A 128 11.04 12.49 -2.34
N VAL A 129 12.23 12.94 -2.73
CA VAL A 129 13.46 12.15 -2.70
C VAL A 129 14.34 12.71 -1.59
N LEU A 130 14.81 11.87 -0.70
CA LEU A 130 15.82 12.23 0.29
C LEU A 130 17.20 12.14 -0.37
N GLY A 131 18.02 13.18 -0.26
CA GLY A 131 19.41 13.09 -0.70
C GLY A 131 20.23 12.12 0.17
N PRO A 132 21.40 11.64 -0.31
CA PRO A 132 22.22 10.64 0.41
C PRO A 132 22.55 11.01 1.85
N ALA A 133 22.92 12.26 2.12
CA ALA A 133 23.21 12.74 3.46
C ALA A 133 22.00 12.74 4.40
N ALA A 134 20.77 13.03 3.88
CA ALA A 134 19.55 12.97 4.66
C ALA A 134 19.16 11.51 4.97
N VAL A 135 19.34 10.60 4.00
CA VAL A 135 19.18 9.16 4.23
C VAL A 135 20.17 8.68 5.29
N GLU A 136 21.40 9.08 5.23
CA GLU A 136 22.42 8.69 6.21
C GLU A 136 22.04 9.12 7.63
N ARG A 137 21.63 10.36 7.83
CA ARG A 137 21.14 10.83 9.14
C ARG A 137 19.93 10.00 9.60
N LEU A 138 19.00 9.66 8.69
CA LEU A 138 17.83 8.87 9.01
C LEU A 138 18.18 7.45 9.45
N LEU A 139 19.09 6.77 8.73
CA LEU A 139 19.51 5.39 9.06
C LEU A 139 20.29 5.30 10.38
N ASN A 140 20.98 6.36 10.77
CA ASN A 140 21.76 6.43 12.00
C ASN A 140 21.00 7.08 13.17
N SER A 141 19.73 7.46 12.97
CA SER A 141 18.93 8.15 13.97
C SER A 141 18.41 7.30 15.15
N PRO A 142 18.24 5.97 15.04
CA PRO A 142 17.94 5.15 16.22
C PRO A 142 19.11 5.15 17.20
N ASP A 143 18.86 5.57 18.44
CA ASP A 143 19.88 5.72 19.49
C ASP A 143 19.54 4.91 20.74
N GLN A 144 20.38 5.04 21.79
CA GLN A 144 20.23 4.26 23.02
C GLN A 144 18.98 4.60 23.83
N SER A 145 18.32 5.73 23.59
CA SER A 145 17.06 6.08 24.24
C SER A 145 15.88 5.30 23.65
N ASP A 146 16.06 4.70 22.47
CA ASP A 146 14.99 3.96 21.80
C ASP A 146 14.93 2.51 22.29
N ARG A 147 13.76 2.11 22.76
CA ARG A 147 13.52 0.76 23.30
C ARG A 147 13.91 -0.37 22.35
N PHE A 148 13.75 -0.16 21.03
CA PHE A 148 14.03 -1.14 19.98
C PHE A 148 14.94 -0.54 18.90
N ARG A 149 16.07 0.05 19.34
CA ARG A 149 17.01 0.75 18.44
C ARG A 149 17.59 -0.16 17.36
N LEU A 150 17.93 -1.39 17.72
CA LEU A 150 18.54 -2.34 16.77
C LEU A 150 17.53 -2.79 15.72
N ARG A 151 16.29 -3.09 16.13
CA ARG A 151 15.18 -3.39 15.21
C ARG A 151 14.92 -2.23 14.26
N ASP A 152 14.78 -1.02 14.80
CA ASP A 152 14.40 0.15 14.03
C ASP A 152 15.51 0.52 13.04
N ARG A 153 16.77 0.39 13.44
CA ARG A 153 17.91 0.57 12.54
C ARG A 153 17.94 -0.50 11.45
N ALA A 154 17.75 -1.78 11.78
CA ALA A 154 17.67 -2.86 10.81
C ALA A 154 16.54 -2.63 9.80
N LEU A 155 15.35 -2.21 10.27
CA LEU A 155 14.22 -1.87 9.41
C LEU A 155 14.56 -0.75 8.42
N LEU A 156 15.11 0.37 8.90
CA LEU A 156 15.45 1.52 8.06
C LEU A 156 16.52 1.15 7.02
N CYS A 157 17.58 0.46 7.45
CA CYS A 157 18.65 -0.02 6.55
C CYS A 157 18.09 -1.00 5.50
N LEU A 158 17.24 -1.95 5.91
CA LEU A 158 16.62 -2.92 5.01
C LEU A 158 15.73 -2.23 3.95
N LEU A 159 14.86 -1.28 4.38
CA LEU A 159 14.01 -0.53 3.45
C LEU A 159 14.83 0.22 2.40
N TYR A 160 15.90 0.88 2.79
CA TYR A 160 16.72 1.65 1.88
C TYR A 160 17.65 0.78 1.04
N ALA A 161 18.27 -0.27 1.59
CA ALA A 161 19.15 -1.15 0.84
C ALA A 161 18.42 -1.92 -0.27
N THR A 162 17.16 -2.31 -0.03
CA THR A 162 16.40 -3.19 -0.94
C THR A 162 15.37 -2.49 -1.78
N GLY A 163 14.95 -1.29 -1.38
CA GLY A 163 13.80 -0.62 -1.97
C GLY A 163 12.49 -1.40 -1.82
N CYS A 164 12.40 -2.35 -0.91
CA CYS A 164 11.20 -3.17 -0.69
C CYS A 164 10.00 -2.35 -0.21
N ARG A 165 8.79 -2.83 -0.51
CA ARG A 165 7.56 -2.26 0.05
C ARG A 165 7.46 -2.60 1.54
N ALA A 166 6.79 -1.76 2.33
CA ALA A 166 6.57 -2.03 3.76
C ALA A 166 5.96 -3.42 4.02
N SER A 167 5.01 -3.86 3.18
CA SER A 167 4.42 -5.19 3.27
C SER A 167 5.40 -6.33 2.98
N GLU A 168 6.34 -6.13 2.07
CA GLU A 168 7.36 -7.13 1.73
C GLU A 168 8.34 -7.29 2.88
N VAL A 169 8.74 -6.17 3.48
CA VAL A 169 9.64 -6.16 4.64
C VAL A 169 8.98 -6.79 5.88
N THR A 170 7.71 -6.48 6.15
CA THR A 170 7.00 -7.10 7.27
C THR A 170 6.76 -8.60 7.09
N ASN A 171 6.63 -9.06 5.84
CA ASN A 171 6.43 -10.47 5.49
C ASN A 171 7.75 -11.23 5.27
N LEU A 172 8.90 -10.58 5.46
CA LEU A 172 10.19 -11.23 5.29
C LEU A 172 10.47 -12.21 6.42
N ARG A 173 10.70 -13.47 6.06
CA ARG A 173 11.05 -14.53 7.02
C ARG A 173 12.55 -14.56 7.27
N LEU A 174 12.96 -14.90 8.47
CA LEU A 174 14.36 -15.05 8.85
C LEU A 174 15.06 -16.08 7.95
N SER A 175 14.43 -17.21 7.65
CA SER A 175 14.95 -18.26 6.76
C SER A 175 15.10 -17.84 5.28
N LYS A 176 14.66 -16.65 4.93
CA LYS A 176 14.78 -16.07 3.57
C LYS A 176 15.79 -14.94 3.52
N VAL A 177 16.59 -14.75 4.56
CA VAL A 177 17.68 -13.77 4.64
C VAL A 177 19.01 -14.48 4.70
N PHE A 178 19.87 -14.21 3.75
CA PHE A 178 21.17 -14.87 3.55
C PHE A 178 22.24 -13.78 3.72
N LEU A 179 22.72 -13.63 4.97
CA LEU A 179 23.59 -12.52 5.35
C LEU A 179 25.01 -12.69 4.78
N ASP A 180 25.53 -13.91 4.76
CA ASP A 180 26.85 -14.22 4.21
C ASP A 180 26.92 -13.91 2.70
N GLU A 181 25.84 -14.25 1.97
CA GLU A 181 25.72 -14.00 0.54
C GLU A 181 25.14 -12.61 0.21
N ARG A 182 24.76 -11.84 1.23
CA ARG A 182 24.23 -10.47 1.14
C ARG A 182 23.03 -10.33 0.25
N TYR A 183 22.01 -11.18 0.43
CA TYR A 183 20.73 -11.04 -0.24
C TYR A 183 19.57 -11.52 0.64
N ALA A 184 18.35 -11.15 0.24
CA ALA A 184 17.13 -11.69 0.80
C ALA A 184 16.14 -12.05 -0.31
N ARG A 185 15.24 -13.01 -0.05
CA ARG A 185 14.15 -13.39 -0.95
C ARG A 185 12.86 -12.79 -0.44
N CYS A 186 12.31 -11.83 -1.19
CA CYS A 186 11.06 -11.16 -0.87
C CYS A 186 9.92 -11.67 -1.73
N ILE A 187 8.73 -11.81 -1.13
CA ILE A 187 7.51 -12.17 -1.85
C ILE A 187 6.75 -10.88 -2.19
N GLY A 188 6.59 -10.62 -3.48
CA GLY A 188 5.91 -9.45 -4.02
C GLY A 188 4.43 -9.68 -4.34
N LYS A 189 3.84 -8.77 -5.13
CA LYS A 189 2.46 -8.88 -5.62
C LYS A 189 2.28 -10.15 -6.46
N GLY A 190 1.20 -10.89 -6.22
CA GLY A 190 0.90 -12.14 -6.92
C GLY A 190 1.73 -13.33 -6.43
N ASN A 191 2.26 -13.28 -5.19
CA ASN A 191 3.07 -14.34 -4.58
C ASN A 191 4.37 -14.67 -5.34
N LYS A 192 4.87 -13.72 -6.14
CA LYS A 192 6.12 -13.89 -6.89
C LYS A 192 7.31 -13.59 -6.00
N GLU A 193 8.23 -14.55 -5.86
CA GLU A 193 9.51 -14.33 -5.17
C GLU A 193 10.46 -13.51 -6.07
N ARG A 194 11.23 -12.64 -5.45
CA ARG A 194 12.39 -11.99 -6.07
C ARG A 194 13.52 -11.84 -5.08
N ILE A 195 14.73 -11.79 -5.62
CA ILE A 195 15.95 -11.55 -4.86
C ILE A 195 16.18 -10.04 -4.77
N VAL A 196 16.60 -9.59 -3.58
CA VAL A 196 17.01 -8.21 -3.31
C VAL A 196 18.38 -8.23 -2.63
N GLY A 197 19.30 -7.38 -3.11
CA GLY A 197 20.63 -7.25 -2.54
C GLY A 197 20.62 -6.56 -1.18
N LEU A 198 21.54 -6.96 -0.31
CA LEU A 198 21.80 -6.32 0.97
C LEU A 198 23.19 -5.68 0.91
N ASN A 199 23.28 -4.39 1.21
CA ASN A 199 24.57 -3.74 1.37
C ASN A 199 25.20 -4.08 2.74
N PRO A 200 26.51 -3.86 2.92
CA PRO A 200 27.20 -4.19 4.18
C PRO A 200 26.57 -3.56 5.42
N VAL A 201 26.07 -2.33 5.29
CA VAL A 201 25.42 -1.60 6.41
C VAL A 201 24.12 -2.27 6.84
N ALA A 202 23.32 -2.75 5.88
CA ALA A 202 22.08 -3.47 6.17
C ALA A 202 22.37 -4.85 6.80
N VAL A 203 23.39 -5.56 6.32
CA VAL A 203 23.83 -6.84 6.91
C VAL A 203 24.18 -6.65 8.38
N LEU A 204 25.11 -5.75 8.71
CA LEU A 204 25.51 -5.46 10.08
C LEU A 204 24.35 -5.04 10.97
N ALA A 205 23.42 -4.22 10.44
CA ALA A 205 22.25 -3.80 11.20
C ALA A 205 21.28 -4.95 11.49
N ILE A 206 21.10 -5.87 10.53
CA ILE A 206 20.25 -7.06 10.69
C ILE A 206 20.89 -8.05 11.67
N GLU A 207 22.18 -8.31 11.58
CA GLU A 207 22.92 -9.16 12.53
C GLU A 207 22.78 -8.65 13.96
N ALA A 208 23.08 -7.37 14.17
CA ALA A 208 22.93 -6.74 15.48
C ALA A 208 21.50 -6.86 16.05
N TRP A 209 20.49 -6.75 15.19
CA TRP A 209 19.09 -6.96 15.58
C TRP A 209 18.81 -8.41 15.96
N ILE A 210 19.25 -9.38 15.16
CA ILE A 210 19.01 -10.81 15.39
C ILE A 210 19.62 -11.25 16.71
N GLU A 211 20.90 -10.91 16.93
CA GLU A 211 21.65 -11.34 18.12
C GLU A 211 21.24 -10.56 19.37
N GLY A 212 20.98 -9.27 19.24
CA GLY A 212 20.73 -8.37 20.38
C GLY A 212 19.31 -8.40 20.92
N GLU A 213 18.40 -7.75 20.21
CA GLU A 213 17.04 -7.51 20.71
C GLU A 213 16.03 -8.59 20.29
N ARG A 214 16.19 -9.17 19.07
CA ARG A 214 15.26 -10.18 18.55
C ARG A 214 15.30 -11.45 19.39
N SER A 215 16.47 -11.93 19.76
CA SER A 215 16.67 -13.13 20.58
C SER A 215 15.88 -13.06 21.90
N LYS A 216 15.75 -11.85 22.48
CA LYS A 216 15.03 -11.62 23.74
C LYS A 216 13.49 -11.56 23.56
N LEU A 217 13.02 -11.38 22.35
CA LEU A 217 11.59 -11.28 22.01
C LEU A 217 10.98 -12.61 21.56
N VAL A 218 11.81 -13.50 21.01
CA VAL A 218 11.36 -14.84 20.60
C VAL A 218 11.10 -15.65 21.87
N ARG A 219 9.83 -16.04 22.06
CA ARG A 219 9.42 -17.00 23.10
C ARG A 219 9.43 -18.41 22.49
N GLU A 220 9.26 -19.42 23.32
CA GLU A 220 9.11 -20.81 22.86
C GLU A 220 8.09 -20.91 21.73
N GLY A 221 8.53 -21.39 20.58
CA GLY A 221 7.77 -21.39 19.33
C GLY A 221 8.39 -20.44 18.30
N ASP A 222 8.87 -21.01 17.22
CA ASP A 222 9.66 -20.33 16.21
C ASP A 222 8.86 -19.25 15.48
N GLU A 223 9.08 -17.98 15.81
CA GLU A 223 8.50 -16.87 15.06
C GLU A 223 9.31 -16.69 13.77
N PRO A 224 8.71 -17.01 12.60
CA PRO A 224 9.46 -17.08 11.34
C PRO A 224 9.86 -15.70 10.79
N TRP A 225 9.30 -14.61 11.35
CA TRP A 225 9.46 -13.28 10.81
C TRP A 225 10.80 -12.64 11.20
N LEU A 226 11.44 -11.96 10.27
CA LEU A 226 12.67 -11.22 10.56
C LEU A 226 12.40 -10.11 11.58
N LEU A 227 11.38 -9.29 11.35
CA LEU A 227 11.08 -8.12 12.18
C LEU A 227 9.88 -8.38 13.10
N LEU A 228 10.10 -8.19 14.39
CA LEU A 228 9.11 -8.44 15.43
C LEU A 228 8.65 -7.14 16.11
N ASN A 229 7.41 -7.16 16.57
CA ASN A 229 6.86 -6.11 17.44
C ASN A 229 7.24 -6.36 18.92
N ALA A 230 6.84 -5.47 19.82
CA ALA A 230 7.13 -5.58 21.26
C ALA A 230 6.56 -6.84 21.93
N ARG A 231 5.65 -7.57 21.29
CA ARG A 231 5.02 -8.81 21.79
C ARG A 231 5.68 -10.06 21.21
N GLY A 232 6.77 -9.93 20.44
CA GLY A 232 7.43 -11.04 19.76
C GLY A 232 6.68 -11.54 18.52
N LYS A 233 5.66 -10.82 18.01
CA LYS A 233 4.89 -11.17 16.83
C LYS A 233 5.31 -10.34 15.63
N GLN A 234 4.87 -10.71 14.43
CA GLN A 234 5.13 -9.99 13.19
C GLN A 234 4.93 -8.48 13.33
N LEU A 235 5.87 -7.68 12.82
CA LEU A 235 5.75 -6.23 12.76
C LEU A 235 4.67 -5.84 11.73
N SER A 236 3.76 -4.93 12.09
CA SER A 236 2.70 -4.49 11.18
C SER A 236 3.17 -3.40 10.21
N ARG A 237 2.51 -3.27 9.07
CA ARG A 237 2.76 -2.16 8.13
C ARG A 237 2.57 -0.79 8.79
N ILE A 238 1.57 -0.66 9.65
CA ILE A 238 1.31 0.59 10.40
C ILE A 238 2.49 0.92 11.30
N SER A 239 3.05 -0.08 11.99
CA SER A 239 4.26 0.10 12.81
C SER A 239 5.47 0.54 11.97
N VAL A 240 5.67 -0.04 10.78
CA VAL A 240 6.73 0.39 9.85
C VAL A 240 6.58 1.86 9.48
N TRP A 241 5.37 2.31 9.14
CA TRP A 241 5.09 3.72 8.85
C TRP A 241 5.38 4.63 10.05
N GLY A 242 4.92 4.24 11.25
CA GLY A 242 5.17 4.97 12.48
C GLY A 242 6.67 5.10 12.81
N ILE A 243 7.44 4.03 12.63
CA ILE A 243 8.88 4.01 12.85
C ILE A 243 9.59 4.96 11.86
N VAL A 244 9.31 4.85 10.57
CA VAL A 244 9.93 5.73 9.55
C VAL A 244 9.58 7.20 9.83
N LYS A 245 8.32 7.50 10.13
CA LYS A 245 7.86 8.85 10.46
C LYS A 245 8.58 9.41 11.69
N LYS A 246 8.62 8.66 12.80
CA LYS A 246 9.31 9.03 14.04
C LYS A 246 10.74 9.49 13.80
N TYR A 247 11.51 8.69 13.06
CA TYR A 247 12.92 8.98 12.82
C TYR A 247 13.14 10.07 11.78
N ALA A 248 12.26 10.18 10.78
CA ALA A 248 12.28 11.28 9.82
C ALA A 248 12.03 12.64 10.48
N GLU A 249 11.10 12.70 11.42
CA GLU A 249 10.83 13.90 12.24
C GLU A 249 12.03 14.23 13.13
N ARG A 250 12.63 13.23 13.80
CA ARG A 250 13.82 13.41 14.66
C ARG A 250 14.99 14.08 13.94
N VAL A 251 15.23 13.71 12.67
CA VAL A 251 16.37 14.25 11.90
C VAL A 251 15.99 15.41 10.97
N GLY A 252 14.79 15.95 11.11
CA GLY A 252 14.36 17.11 10.33
C GLY A 252 14.26 16.84 8.82
N CYS A 253 13.94 15.63 8.40
CA CYS A 253 13.74 15.30 6.98
C CYS A 253 12.48 15.91 6.37
N GLY A 254 11.70 16.65 7.17
CA GLY A 254 10.45 17.31 6.79
C GLY A 254 9.26 16.36 6.68
N GLU A 255 8.08 16.95 6.51
CA GLU A 255 6.82 16.22 6.46
C GLU A 255 6.73 15.25 5.26
N GLY A 256 5.91 14.20 5.41
CA GLY A 256 5.57 13.27 4.33
C GLY A 256 6.61 12.19 4.05
N VAL A 257 7.68 12.05 4.85
CA VAL A 257 8.62 10.94 4.71
C VAL A 257 7.97 9.63 5.17
N SER A 258 8.09 8.61 4.33
CA SER A 258 7.40 7.33 4.47
C SER A 258 8.26 6.20 3.92
N PRO A 259 7.89 4.92 4.11
CA PRO A 259 8.55 3.81 3.44
C PRO A 259 8.59 3.94 1.91
N HIS A 260 7.56 4.57 1.31
CA HIS A 260 7.56 4.88 -0.13
C HIS A 260 8.62 5.92 -0.51
N THR A 261 8.85 6.89 0.34
CA THR A 261 9.92 7.89 0.15
C THR A 261 11.29 7.24 0.14
N LEU A 262 11.58 6.31 1.08
CA LEU A 262 12.84 5.57 1.11
C LEU A 262 13.02 4.70 -0.14
N ARG A 263 11.97 4.00 -0.57
CA ARG A 263 11.98 3.20 -1.81
C ARG A 263 12.23 4.09 -3.04
N HIS A 264 11.62 5.27 -3.10
CA HIS A 264 11.81 6.20 -4.21
C HIS A 264 13.23 6.79 -4.20
N SER A 265 13.76 7.11 -3.02
CA SER A 265 15.14 7.56 -2.86
C SER A 265 16.14 6.46 -3.27
N PHE A 266 15.90 5.19 -2.88
CA PHE A 266 16.68 4.05 -3.37
C PHE A 266 16.69 4.00 -4.90
N ALA A 267 15.51 4.04 -5.52
CA ALA A 267 15.39 3.98 -6.98
C ALA A 267 16.16 5.12 -7.68
N THR A 268 16.00 6.35 -7.18
CA THR A 268 16.66 7.53 -7.74
C THR A 268 18.17 7.46 -7.56
N HIS A 269 18.67 7.01 -6.40
CA HIS A 269 20.09 6.90 -6.14
C HIS A 269 20.74 5.78 -6.95
N MET A 270 20.06 4.65 -7.14
CA MET A 270 20.52 3.59 -8.02
C MET A 270 20.67 4.07 -9.46
N LEU A 271 19.69 4.81 -9.98
CA LEU A 271 19.77 5.40 -11.33
C LEU A 271 20.92 6.41 -11.43
N ALA A 272 21.07 7.27 -10.43
CA ALA A 272 22.20 8.23 -10.36
C ALA A 272 23.55 7.53 -10.28
N GLY A 273 23.62 6.35 -9.66
CA GLY A 273 24.78 5.47 -9.63
C GLY A 273 25.01 4.68 -10.92
N GLY A 274 24.18 4.87 -11.95
CA GLY A 274 24.34 4.23 -13.26
C GLY A 274 23.66 2.87 -13.41
N ALA A 275 22.71 2.52 -12.52
CA ALA A 275 21.93 1.31 -12.69
C ALA A 275 20.99 1.41 -13.91
N GLU A 276 20.94 0.39 -14.72
CA GLU A 276 19.98 0.30 -15.83
C GLU A 276 18.54 0.25 -15.32
N ILE A 277 17.63 0.97 -15.98
CA ILE A 277 16.21 1.02 -15.60
C ILE A 277 15.58 -0.38 -15.52
N ARG A 278 15.93 -1.28 -16.46
CA ARG A 278 15.41 -2.66 -16.45
C ARG A 278 15.84 -3.44 -15.20
N ALA A 279 17.13 -3.38 -14.84
CA ALA A 279 17.62 -4.01 -13.62
C ALA A 279 16.93 -3.45 -12.36
N LEU A 280 16.72 -2.14 -12.32
CA LEU A 280 16.00 -1.49 -11.23
C LEU A 280 14.53 -1.93 -11.16
N GLN A 281 13.85 -2.07 -12.30
CA GLN A 281 12.47 -2.58 -12.36
C GLN A 281 12.38 -4.01 -11.84
N GLU A 282 13.33 -4.88 -12.15
CA GLU A 282 13.43 -6.24 -11.63
C GLU A 282 13.63 -6.24 -10.12
N MET A 283 14.60 -5.46 -9.61
CA MET A 283 14.84 -5.31 -8.16
C MET A 283 13.61 -4.81 -7.42
N LEU A 284 12.87 -3.87 -8.00
CA LEU A 284 11.68 -3.30 -7.38
C LEU A 284 10.42 -4.16 -7.54
N GLY A 285 10.41 -5.14 -8.44
CA GLY A 285 9.26 -6.01 -8.70
C GLY A 285 8.09 -5.23 -9.31
N HIS A 286 8.33 -4.52 -10.44
CA HIS A 286 7.27 -3.87 -11.22
C HIS A 286 6.57 -4.92 -12.08
N ALA A 287 5.24 -4.99 -11.99
CA ALA A 287 4.41 -6.05 -12.57
C ALA A 287 4.28 -6.03 -14.11
N SER A 288 4.87 -5.07 -14.81
CA SER A 288 4.62 -4.88 -16.25
C SER A 288 5.55 -5.66 -17.19
N ILE A 289 6.49 -6.44 -16.66
CA ILE A 289 7.26 -7.37 -17.49
C ILE A 289 6.86 -8.78 -17.07
N SER A 290 5.96 -9.37 -17.87
CA SER A 290 5.53 -10.74 -17.74
C SER A 290 6.69 -11.66 -18.12
N THR A 291 7.37 -12.21 -17.14
CA THR A 291 7.97 -13.54 -17.27
C THR A 291 8.16 -14.09 -15.87
N THR A 292 7.62 -15.25 -15.63
CA THR A 292 8.04 -16.14 -14.54
C THR A 292 9.46 -16.58 -14.90
N GLN A 293 10.43 -15.68 -14.74
CA GLN A 293 11.81 -16.05 -14.85
C GLN A 293 12.17 -16.78 -13.57
N ILE A 294 12.51 -18.07 -13.71
CA ILE A 294 13.23 -18.82 -12.70
C ILE A 294 14.56 -18.11 -12.59
N TYR A 295 14.77 -17.35 -11.49
CA TYR A 295 16.02 -16.66 -11.24
C TYR A 295 17.16 -17.68 -11.19
N THR A 296 17.96 -17.69 -12.26
CA THR A 296 19.16 -18.53 -12.33
C THR A 296 20.26 -17.94 -11.46
N HIS A 297 21.24 -18.75 -11.08
CA HIS A 297 22.42 -18.30 -10.34
C HIS A 297 23.15 -17.13 -11.04
N VAL A 298 23.11 -17.11 -12.37
CA VAL A 298 23.74 -16.06 -13.20
C VAL A 298 23.04 -14.70 -13.04
N GLU A 299 21.71 -14.69 -13.03
CA GLU A 299 20.94 -13.45 -12.83
C GLU A 299 21.11 -12.89 -11.43
N HIS A 300 21.20 -13.75 -10.41
CA HIS A 300 21.48 -13.35 -9.04
C HIS A 300 22.83 -12.61 -8.92
N SER A 301 23.89 -13.15 -9.47
CA SER A 301 25.22 -12.53 -9.47
C SER A 301 25.24 -11.18 -10.18
N ARG A 302 24.50 -11.07 -11.30
CA ARG A 302 24.35 -9.81 -12.06
C ARG A 302 23.64 -8.73 -11.23
N LEU A 303 22.49 -9.04 -10.64
CA LEU A 303 21.72 -8.08 -9.84
C LEU A 303 22.50 -7.63 -8.61
N LYS A 304 23.23 -8.54 -7.96
CA LYS A 304 24.11 -8.23 -6.84
C LYS A 304 25.26 -7.30 -7.24
N ALA A 305 25.91 -7.57 -8.37
CA ALA A 305 26.99 -6.72 -8.89
C ALA A 305 26.50 -5.30 -9.22
N ILE A 306 25.33 -5.17 -9.87
CA ILE A 306 24.71 -3.87 -10.15
C ILE A 306 24.36 -3.15 -8.84
N HIS A 307 23.78 -3.86 -7.87
CA HIS A 307 23.46 -3.28 -6.58
C HIS A 307 24.73 -2.76 -5.87
N SER A 308 25.78 -3.59 -5.74
CA SER A 308 27.02 -3.19 -5.09
C SER A 308 27.74 -2.04 -5.81
N LYS A 309 27.66 -1.97 -7.15
CA LYS A 309 28.30 -0.91 -7.93
C LYS A 309 27.54 0.42 -7.86
N CYS A 310 26.21 0.38 -7.86
CA CYS A 310 25.38 1.55 -8.08
C CYS A 310 24.71 2.08 -6.80
N HIS A 311 24.62 1.26 -5.74
CA HIS A 311 24.05 1.70 -4.47
C HIS A 311 25.05 2.61 -3.71
N PRO A 312 24.64 3.77 -3.15
CA PRO A 312 25.56 4.70 -2.46
C PRO A 312 26.33 4.10 -1.28
N ARG A 313 25.91 2.91 -0.82
CA ARG A 313 26.52 2.14 0.28
C ARG A 313 26.78 0.68 -0.12
N GLY A 314 26.93 0.42 -1.41
CA GLY A 314 27.24 -0.90 -1.99
C GLY A 314 28.62 -1.42 -1.72
#